data_719f6f42be6de2f914789a5328ddc36d
#
_entry.id   719f6f42be6de2f914789a5328ddc36d
#
_cell.length_a   1.000
_cell.length_b   1.000
_cell.length_c   1.000
_cell.angle_alpha   90.00
_cell.angle_beta   90.00
_cell.angle_gamma   90.00
#
_symmetry.space_group_name_H-M   'P 1'
#
loop_
_entity.id
_entity.type
_entity.pdbx_description
1 polymer ?
#
loop_
_entity_poly.entity_id
_entity_poly.type
_entity_poly.pdbx_seq_one_letter_code
_entity_poly.pdbx_strand_id
1 'polypeptide(L)'
;MPPDRSMPASASSSSAPEALPSACADCPSGRTLVAQGQCCQDFRRALGSFATGVTVLTTLDADGRACGMTISSFNTVSLEPPLILWSLALSSPSLETFRQASHYAINILAAGQQAISNRFASRVADRFEGVDSRPGLSGSPLLEGCCAWFECRHEAVYPGGDHLIFVGRVERFARQTSEAPLIFHGGAYARLATSED
;
A
#
# COMPACT_ATOMS: atom_id res chain seq x y z
N MET A 1 11.16 -48.51 -19.41
CA MET A 1 10.13 -47.88 -20.25
C MET A 1 9.11 -47.26 -19.32
N PRO A 2 9.12 -45.94 -19.05
CA PRO A 2 8.03 -45.24 -18.33
C PRO A 2 7.08 -44.65 -19.38
N PRO A 3 5.77 -44.49 -19.06
CA PRO A 3 4.77 -44.00 -19.99
C PRO A 3 4.81 -42.49 -20.19
N ASP A 4 4.70 -42.13 -21.45
CA ASP A 4 4.43 -40.79 -21.96
C ASP A 4 3.15 -40.18 -21.36
N ARG A 5 3.25 -38.97 -20.76
CA ARG A 5 2.12 -38.13 -20.42
C ARG A 5 2.15 -36.86 -21.26
N SER A 6 1.58 -36.94 -22.42
CA SER A 6 1.21 -35.78 -23.23
C SER A 6 0.09 -35.00 -22.53
N MET A 7 0.39 -33.76 -22.13
CA MET A 7 -0.57 -32.80 -21.66
C MET A 7 -1.29 -32.13 -22.86
N PRO A 8 -2.61 -31.94 -22.79
CA PRO A 8 -3.31 -31.18 -23.83
C PRO A 8 -3.03 -29.67 -23.70
N ALA A 9 -2.73 -29.03 -24.82
CA ALA A 9 -2.61 -27.57 -24.91
C ALA A 9 -3.97 -26.92 -24.64
N SER A 10 -4.06 -26.11 -23.59
CA SER A 10 -5.22 -25.27 -23.33
C SER A 10 -5.14 -24.01 -24.19
N ALA A 11 -6.12 -23.81 -25.04
CA ALA A 11 -6.32 -22.62 -25.85
C ALA A 11 -6.59 -21.40 -24.90
N SER A 12 -5.73 -20.39 -24.97
CA SER A 12 -5.93 -19.09 -24.34
C SER A 12 -6.89 -18.27 -25.19
N SER A 13 -8.14 -18.13 -24.75
CA SER A 13 -9.03 -17.09 -25.25
C SER A 13 -8.68 -15.77 -24.55
N SER A 14 -7.94 -14.91 -25.24
CA SER A 14 -7.69 -13.52 -24.86
C SER A 14 -8.97 -12.73 -25.08
N SER A 15 -9.77 -12.51 -24.01
CA SER A 15 -10.80 -11.48 -24.01
C SER A 15 -10.14 -10.16 -23.61
N ALA A 16 -10.18 -9.17 -24.50
CA ALA A 16 -9.78 -7.80 -24.22
C ALA A 16 -10.58 -7.23 -23.04
N PRO A 17 -9.99 -6.37 -22.16
CA PRO A 17 -10.73 -5.77 -21.08
C PRO A 17 -11.80 -4.85 -21.64
N GLU A 18 -13.05 -5.09 -21.26
CA GLU A 18 -14.22 -4.30 -21.59
C GLU A 18 -14.05 -2.88 -21.00
N ALA A 19 -14.25 -1.85 -21.83
CA ALA A 19 -14.10 -0.46 -21.43
C ALA A 19 -15.07 -0.12 -20.30
N LEU A 20 -14.55 0.48 -19.21
CA LEU A 20 -15.35 0.94 -18.08
C LEU A 20 -16.41 1.94 -18.53
N PRO A 21 -17.69 1.81 -18.12
CA PRO A 21 -18.74 2.74 -18.48
C PRO A 21 -18.51 4.13 -17.85
N SER A 22 -18.81 5.17 -18.62
CA SER A 22 -18.75 6.57 -18.19
C SER A 22 -19.72 6.87 -17.04
N ALA A 23 -19.36 7.86 -16.21
CA ALA A 23 -19.97 8.32 -14.98
C ALA A 23 -21.49 8.12 -14.86
N CYS A 24 -21.92 7.48 -13.78
CA CYS A 24 -23.30 7.33 -13.37
C CYS A 24 -23.80 8.64 -12.73
N ALA A 25 -24.88 9.22 -13.26
CA ALA A 25 -25.46 10.49 -12.78
C ALA A 25 -26.36 10.33 -11.54
N ASP A 26 -26.85 9.12 -11.24
CA ASP A 26 -27.80 8.87 -10.13
C ASP A 26 -27.40 7.62 -9.33
N CYS A 27 -26.79 7.84 -8.16
CA CYS A 27 -26.61 6.79 -7.18
C CYS A 27 -27.73 6.87 -6.14
N PRO A 28 -28.53 5.81 -5.94
CA PRO A 28 -29.59 5.83 -4.95
C PRO A 28 -29.03 5.89 -3.52
N SER A 29 -29.52 6.85 -2.74
CA SER A 29 -29.26 6.95 -1.31
C SER A 29 -30.10 5.92 -0.57
N GLY A 30 -29.51 4.77 -0.24
CA GLY A 30 -30.17 3.71 0.54
C GLY A 30 -29.31 2.46 0.67
N ARG A 31 -29.69 1.54 1.53
CA ARG A 31 -29.02 0.24 1.78
C ARG A 31 -29.19 -0.76 0.61
N THR A 32 -28.98 -0.34 -0.60
CA THR A 32 -29.14 -1.19 -1.78
C THR A 32 -27.78 -1.76 -2.16
N LEU A 33 -27.72 -3.07 -2.33
CA LEU A 33 -26.54 -3.73 -2.92
C LEU A 33 -26.45 -3.26 -4.38
N VAL A 34 -25.35 -2.58 -4.70
CA VAL A 34 -25.10 -2.09 -6.06
C VAL A 34 -24.33 -3.17 -6.82
N ALA A 35 -24.82 -3.58 -7.98
CA ALA A 35 -24.14 -4.55 -8.83
C ALA A 35 -22.83 -3.97 -9.37
N GLN A 36 -21.86 -4.84 -9.61
CA GLN A 36 -20.56 -4.49 -10.16
C GLN A 36 -20.73 -3.67 -11.46
N GLY A 37 -20.10 -2.49 -11.51
CA GLY A 37 -20.12 -1.61 -12.69
C GLY A 37 -21.04 -0.39 -12.60
N GLN A 38 -21.86 -0.24 -11.57
CA GLN A 38 -22.84 0.86 -11.51
C GLN A 38 -22.32 2.19 -10.95
N CYS A 39 -21.28 2.24 -10.10
CA CYS A 39 -20.66 3.49 -9.68
C CYS A 39 -19.28 3.31 -9.01
N CYS A 40 -18.23 3.79 -9.68
CA CYS A 40 -16.86 3.80 -9.12
C CYS A 40 -16.76 4.65 -7.84
N GLN A 41 -17.57 5.71 -7.71
CA GLN A 41 -17.52 6.58 -6.52
C GLN A 41 -18.15 5.91 -5.30
N ASP A 42 -19.26 5.18 -5.46
CA ASP A 42 -19.87 4.47 -4.35
C ASP A 42 -19.04 3.29 -3.90
N PHE A 43 -18.39 2.61 -4.83
CA PHE A 43 -17.42 1.56 -4.47
C PHE A 43 -16.25 2.15 -3.64
N ARG A 44 -15.69 3.28 -4.07
CA ARG A 44 -14.64 3.97 -3.29
C ARG A 44 -15.14 4.43 -1.91
N ARG A 45 -16.37 4.93 -1.80
CA ARG A 45 -16.97 5.31 -0.52
C ARG A 45 -17.17 4.10 0.38
N ALA A 46 -17.64 2.96 -0.17
CA ALA A 46 -17.78 1.71 0.56
C ALA A 46 -16.42 1.21 1.07
N LEU A 47 -15.37 1.21 0.23
CA LEU A 47 -14.00 0.90 0.65
C LEU A 47 -13.50 1.86 1.73
N GLY A 48 -13.80 3.15 1.61
CA GLY A 48 -13.45 4.18 2.60
C GLY A 48 -14.08 3.99 3.98
N SER A 49 -15.13 3.17 4.10
CA SER A 49 -15.73 2.81 5.39
C SER A 49 -14.83 1.91 6.22
N PHE A 50 -13.81 1.29 5.62
CA PHE A 50 -12.79 0.55 6.34
C PHE A 50 -11.70 1.51 6.84
N ALA A 51 -11.66 1.74 8.15
CA ALA A 51 -10.62 2.56 8.76
C ALA A 51 -9.26 1.86 8.70
N THR A 52 -8.25 2.54 8.21
CA THR A 52 -6.87 2.03 8.11
C THR A 52 -5.90 2.89 8.89
N GLY A 53 -4.75 2.33 9.24
CA GLY A 53 -3.58 3.14 9.54
C GLY A 53 -3.06 3.83 8.27
N VAL A 54 -2.16 4.79 8.46
CA VAL A 54 -1.43 5.46 7.38
C VAL A 54 0.03 5.09 7.45
N THR A 55 0.60 4.69 6.32
CA THR A 55 2.00 4.29 6.24
C THR A 55 2.73 5.04 5.14
N VAL A 56 4.03 5.26 5.34
CA VAL A 56 4.93 5.68 4.28
C VAL A 56 5.87 4.52 3.95
N LEU A 57 5.83 4.08 2.69
CA LEU A 57 6.83 3.18 2.14
C LEU A 57 8.06 3.97 1.73
N THR A 58 9.24 3.41 1.99
CA THR A 58 10.52 4.01 1.61
C THR A 58 11.48 2.96 1.07
N THR A 59 12.26 3.32 0.09
CA THR A 59 13.32 2.52 -0.51
C THR A 59 14.36 3.43 -1.16
N LEU A 60 15.37 2.86 -1.79
CA LEU A 60 16.29 3.58 -2.68
C LEU A 60 15.97 3.22 -4.13
N ASP A 61 16.09 4.20 -5.03
CA ASP A 61 16.08 3.94 -6.47
C ASP A 61 17.42 3.35 -6.97
N ALA A 62 17.53 3.10 -8.26
CA ALA A 62 18.72 2.53 -8.89
C ALA A 62 19.98 3.43 -8.76
N ASP A 63 19.78 4.75 -8.57
CA ASP A 63 20.85 5.72 -8.36
C ASP A 63 21.20 5.90 -6.87
N GLY A 64 20.56 5.14 -5.97
CA GLY A 64 20.73 5.25 -4.53
C GLY A 64 20.02 6.45 -3.90
N ARG A 65 19.06 7.10 -4.61
CA ARG A 65 18.28 8.20 -4.07
C ARG A 65 17.08 7.68 -3.32
N ALA A 66 16.71 8.35 -2.23
CA ALA A 66 15.55 8.01 -1.44
C ALA A 66 14.25 8.16 -2.25
N CYS A 67 13.44 7.11 -2.27
CA CYS A 67 12.10 7.08 -2.85
C CYS A 67 11.10 6.72 -1.77
N GLY A 68 9.96 7.42 -1.73
CA GLY A 68 8.92 7.12 -0.75
C GLY A 68 7.54 7.57 -1.19
N MET A 69 6.51 6.95 -0.61
CA MET A 69 5.11 7.25 -0.90
C MET A 69 4.19 6.86 0.25
N THR A 70 3.11 7.60 0.41
CA THR A 70 2.05 7.28 1.37
C THR A 70 1.10 6.24 0.80
N ILE A 71 0.77 5.25 1.62
CA ILE A 71 -0.24 4.24 1.32
C ILE A 71 -1.16 4.01 2.53
N SER A 72 -2.35 3.45 2.25
CA SER A 72 -3.29 2.88 3.22
C SER A 72 -3.57 1.39 2.97
N SER A 73 -2.87 0.78 2.02
CA SER A 73 -3.09 -0.61 1.58
C SER A 73 -2.25 -1.64 2.38
N PHE A 74 -1.49 -1.20 3.39
CA PHE A 74 -0.71 -2.10 4.24
C PHE A 74 -1.61 -3.08 5.00
N ASN A 75 -1.23 -4.37 5.00
CA ASN A 75 -1.90 -5.39 5.80
C ASN A 75 -0.93 -6.50 6.22
N THR A 76 -1.31 -7.23 7.26
CA THR A 76 -0.60 -8.42 7.73
C THR A 76 -0.96 -9.64 6.88
N VAL A 77 -0.03 -10.59 6.73
CA VAL A 77 -0.26 -11.85 5.99
C VAL A 77 0.02 -13.05 6.87
N SER A 78 1.21 -13.15 7.47
CA SER A 78 1.66 -14.33 8.23
C SER A 78 2.60 -13.94 9.36
N LEU A 79 2.58 -14.71 10.42
CA LEU A 79 3.55 -14.59 11.51
C LEU A 79 4.74 -15.53 11.31
N GLU A 80 4.53 -16.68 10.65
CA GLU A 80 5.61 -17.64 10.37
C GLU A 80 5.44 -18.22 8.95
N PRO A 81 6.31 -17.80 8.03
CA PRO A 81 7.28 -16.71 8.15
C PRO A 81 6.57 -15.36 8.32
N PRO A 82 7.25 -14.33 8.89
CA PRO A 82 6.65 -13.01 9.09
C PRO A 82 6.48 -12.29 7.76
N LEU A 83 5.26 -12.21 7.26
CA LEU A 83 4.91 -11.61 5.97
C LEU A 83 3.88 -10.50 6.13
N ILE A 84 4.05 -9.48 5.32
CA ILE A 84 3.11 -8.37 5.13
C ILE A 84 2.76 -8.21 3.66
N LEU A 85 1.70 -7.48 3.35
CA LEU A 85 1.38 -7.06 1.99
C LEU A 85 1.04 -5.56 1.94
N TRP A 86 1.16 -5.03 0.73
CA TRP A 86 0.66 -3.72 0.33
C TRP A 86 0.43 -3.72 -1.18
N SER A 87 -0.29 -2.75 -1.69
CA SER A 87 -0.58 -2.67 -3.12
C SER A 87 -0.27 -1.30 -3.70
N LEU A 88 0.10 -1.26 -4.99
CA LEU A 88 0.47 -0.08 -5.73
C LEU A 88 -0.18 -0.09 -7.11
N ALA A 89 -0.78 1.03 -7.48
CA ALA A 89 -1.42 1.20 -8.78
C ALA A 89 -0.40 1.08 -9.92
N LEU A 90 -0.78 0.42 -11.02
CA LEU A 90 0.05 0.30 -12.23
C LEU A 90 0.42 1.67 -12.83
N SER A 91 -0.39 2.70 -12.58
CA SER A 91 -0.14 4.09 -13.02
C SER A 91 0.81 4.87 -12.12
N SER A 92 1.28 4.27 -11.00
CA SER A 92 2.18 4.96 -10.07
C SER A 92 3.55 5.23 -10.69
N PRO A 93 4.08 6.44 -10.62
CA PRO A 93 5.44 6.75 -11.11
C PRO A 93 6.55 6.03 -10.30
N SER A 94 6.25 5.61 -9.08
CA SER A 94 7.21 4.88 -8.22
C SER A 94 7.14 3.36 -8.41
N LEU A 95 6.26 2.85 -9.31
CA LEU A 95 6.03 1.42 -9.47
C LEU A 95 7.31 0.65 -9.78
N GLU A 96 8.07 1.12 -10.76
CA GLU A 96 9.28 0.42 -11.19
C GLU A 96 10.37 0.43 -10.11
N THR A 97 10.52 1.53 -9.38
CA THR A 97 11.45 1.63 -8.25
C THR A 97 11.14 0.56 -7.19
N PHE A 98 9.88 0.44 -6.76
CA PHE A 98 9.50 -0.56 -5.76
C PHE A 98 9.53 -1.99 -6.31
N ARG A 99 9.27 -2.19 -7.60
CA ARG A 99 9.33 -3.50 -8.23
C ARG A 99 10.75 -4.06 -8.31
N GLN A 100 11.75 -3.19 -8.50
CA GLN A 100 13.16 -3.54 -8.58
C GLN A 100 13.85 -3.55 -7.22
N ALA A 101 13.27 -2.91 -6.21
CA ALA A 101 13.86 -2.81 -4.89
C ALA A 101 13.98 -4.20 -4.24
N SER A 102 15.18 -4.58 -3.78
CA SER A 102 15.38 -5.80 -3.00
C SER A 102 14.82 -5.68 -1.59
N HIS A 103 14.82 -4.47 -1.03
CA HIS A 103 14.35 -4.13 0.30
C HIS A 103 13.56 -2.82 0.29
N TYR A 104 12.66 -2.69 1.25
CA TYR A 104 11.94 -1.46 1.54
C TYR A 104 11.56 -1.40 3.02
N ALA A 105 11.29 -0.20 3.50
CA ALA A 105 10.79 0.00 4.84
C ALA A 105 9.33 0.48 4.81
N ILE A 106 8.56 0.05 5.81
CA ILE A 106 7.20 0.51 6.08
C ILE A 106 7.25 1.31 7.37
N ASN A 107 6.89 2.57 7.30
CA ASN A 107 6.87 3.51 8.42
C ASN A 107 5.42 3.76 8.80
N ILE A 108 4.96 3.24 9.95
CA ILE A 108 3.60 3.46 10.46
C ILE A 108 3.54 4.83 11.10
N LEU A 109 2.82 5.76 10.49
CA LEU A 109 2.80 7.15 10.93
C LEU A 109 2.06 7.33 12.26
N ALA A 110 2.61 8.20 13.11
CA ALA A 110 1.95 8.69 14.32
C ALA A 110 0.89 9.75 14.01
N ALA A 111 -0.07 9.94 14.91
CA ALA A 111 -1.20 10.88 14.76
C ALA A 111 -0.75 12.33 14.48
N GLY A 112 0.44 12.74 14.94
CA GLY A 112 1.02 14.04 14.68
C GLY A 112 1.64 14.20 13.29
N GLN A 113 1.79 13.11 12.52
CA GLN A 113 2.54 13.10 11.26
C GLN A 113 1.69 13.28 9.99
N GLN A 114 0.52 13.92 10.11
CA GLN A 114 -0.35 14.20 8.96
C GLN A 114 0.37 15.00 7.86
N ALA A 115 1.24 15.96 8.22
CA ALA A 115 2.01 16.74 7.27
C ALA A 115 2.97 15.85 6.44
N ILE A 116 3.61 14.86 7.08
CA ILE A 116 4.47 13.87 6.44
C ILE A 116 3.62 13.01 5.47
N SER A 117 2.48 12.51 5.92
CA SER A 117 1.56 11.77 5.05
C SER A 117 1.19 12.54 3.79
N ASN A 118 0.78 13.80 3.93
CA ASN A 118 0.41 14.67 2.80
C ASN A 118 1.61 14.90 1.85
N ARG A 119 2.80 15.11 2.40
CA ARG A 119 4.01 15.33 1.61
C ARG A 119 4.35 14.11 0.75
N PHE A 120 4.35 12.92 1.34
CA PHE A 120 4.63 11.67 0.61
C PHE A 120 3.50 11.23 -0.34
N ALA A 121 2.28 11.75 -0.17
CA ALA A 121 1.18 11.59 -1.11
C ALA A 121 1.20 12.60 -2.27
N SER A 122 1.97 13.69 -2.15
CA SER A 122 2.01 14.78 -3.12
C SER A 122 2.99 14.50 -4.28
N ARG A 123 2.98 15.42 -5.27
CA ARG A 123 3.88 15.39 -6.44
C ARG A 123 5.07 16.35 -6.29
N VAL A 124 5.49 16.67 -5.07
CA VAL A 124 6.69 17.51 -4.85
C VAL A 124 7.94 16.80 -5.37
N ALA A 125 8.92 17.58 -5.81
CA ALA A 125 10.15 17.05 -6.41
C ALA A 125 10.98 16.24 -5.42
N ASP A 126 11.15 16.75 -4.20
CA ASP A 126 11.83 16.06 -3.11
C ASP A 126 10.88 15.89 -1.91
N ARG A 127 10.45 14.66 -1.69
CA ARG A 127 9.56 14.30 -0.58
C ARG A 127 10.29 14.21 0.76
N PHE A 128 11.61 14.03 0.74
CA PHE A 128 12.43 13.87 1.94
C PHE A 128 13.00 15.19 2.48
N GLU A 129 12.92 16.29 1.71
CA GLU A 129 13.38 17.61 2.16
C GLU A 129 12.68 18.00 3.48
N GLY A 130 13.48 18.26 4.54
CA GLY A 130 12.96 18.61 5.87
C GLY A 130 12.28 17.48 6.63
N VAL A 131 12.46 16.21 6.19
CA VAL A 131 11.95 15.03 6.88
C VAL A 131 13.11 14.27 7.52
N ASP A 132 13.09 14.17 8.84
CA ASP A 132 14.12 13.43 9.58
C ASP A 132 13.98 11.93 9.34
N SER A 133 15.09 11.30 8.94
CA SER A 133 15.16 9.88 8.72
C SER A 133 16.56 9.33 8.95
N ARG A 134 16.64 8.04 9.23
CA ARG A 134 17.91 7.30 9.35
C ARG A 134 17.93 6.12 8.38
N PRO A 135 19.09 5.67 7.92
CA PRO A 135 19.17 4.50 7.05
C PRO A 135 18.78 3.22 7.81
N GLY A 136 17.94 2.41 7.20
CA GLY A 136 17.61 1.04 7.59
C GLY A 136 18.37 0.01 6.79
N LEU A 137 17.83 -1.22 6.68
CA LEU A 137 18.37 -2.28 5.83
C LEU A 137 18.46 -1.81 4.38
N SER A 138 19.57 -2.14 3.73
CA SER A 138 19.87 -1.75 2.35
C SER A 138 19.73 -0.24 2.07
N GLY A 139 19.84 0.60 3.12
CA GLY A 139 19.74 2.05 3.01
C GLY A 139 18.32 2.61 2.95
N SER A 140 17.27 1.76 2.96
CA SER A 140 15.88 2.23 2.96
C SER A 140 15.61 3.19 4.12
N PRO A 141 15.12 4.43 3.89
CA PRO A 141 14.96 5.41 4.96
C PRO A 141 13.92 4.97 6.01
N LEU A 142 14.25 5.08 7.29
CA LEU A 142 13.33 4.96 8.42
C LEU A 142 13.00 6.36 8.92
N LEU A 143 11.73 6.77 8.81
CA LEU A 143 11.27 8.10 9.22
C LEU A 143 11.21 8.20 10.74
N GLU A 144 11.70 9.29 11.31
CA GLU A 144 11.65 9.50 12.76
C GLU A 144 10.22 9.82 13.24
N GLY A 145 9.94 9.50 14.51
CA GLY A 145 8.64 9.78 15.17
C GLY A 145 7.48 8.88 14.76
N CYS A 146 7.71 7.81 14.00
CA CYS A 146 6.67 6.85 13.63
C CYS A 146 6.30 5.91 14.80
N CYS A 147 5.08 5.34 14.78
CA CYS A 147 4.64 4.36 15.77
C CYS A 147 5.38 3.03 15.66
N ALA A 148 5.72 2.62 14.43
CA ALA A 148 6.44 1.37 14.17
C ALA A 148 7.13 1.42 12.81
N TRP A 149 8.15 0.58 12.68
CA TRP A 149 8.91 0.36 11.45
C TRP A 149 8.99 -1.12 11.15
N PHE A 150 8.80 -1.49 9.88
CA PHE A 150 9.07 -2.83 9.39
C PHE A 150 10.07 -2.71 8.24
N GLU A 151 11.19 -3.38 8.34
CA GLU A 151 12.21 -3.47 7.31
C GLU A 151 12.05 -4.81 6.61
N CYS A 152 11.70 -4.76 5.34
CA CYS A 152 11.24 -5.91 4.61
C CYS A 152 12.14 -6.21 3.41
N ARG A 153 12.44 -7.48 3.21
CA ARG A 153 12.94 -8.00 1.96
C ARG A 153 11.76 -8.25 1.01
N HIS A 154 11.94 -7.90 -0.25
CA HIS A 154 10.97 -8.23 -1.29
C HIS A 154 10.81 -9.76 -1.42
N GLU A 155 9.61 -10.28 -1.26
CA GLU A 155 9.34 -11.73 -1.32
C GLU A 155 8.64 -12.13 -2.61
N ALA A 156 7.54 -11.45 -2.97
CA ALA A 156 6.78 -11.76 -4.17
C ALA A 156 5.93 -10.56 -4.64
N VAL A 157 5.53 -10.58 -5.92
CA VAL A 157 4.57 -9.63 -6.50
C VAL A 157 3.51 -10.40 -7.26
N TYR A 158 2.25 -9.99 -7.10
CA TYR A 158 1.11 -10.59 -7.77
C TYR A 158 0.28 -9.52 -8.49
N PRO A 159 -0.29 -9.81 -9.67
CA PRO A 159 -1.24 -8.92 -10.31
C PRO A 159 -2.53 -8.83 -9.49
N GLY A 160 -3.07 -7.62 -9.33
CA GLY A 160 -4.29 -7.32 -8.59
C GLY A 160 -5.17 -6.30 -9.32
N GLY A 161 -5.60 -6.62 -10.55
CA GLY A 161 -6.39 -5.71 -11.37
C GLY A 161 -5.54 -4.53 -11.89
N ASP A 162 -5.92 -3.31 -11.54
CA ASP A 162 -5.18 -2.07 -11.85
C ASP A 162 -4.03 -1.78 -10.88
N HIS A 163 -3.71 -2.74 -9.98
CA HIS A 163 -2.62 -2.68 -9.00
C HIS A 163 -1.70 -3.90 -9.09
N LEU A 164 -0.51 -3.77 -8.50
CA LEU A 164 0.31 -4.91 -8.07
C LEU A 164 0.22 -5.06 -6.56
N ILE A 165 0.13 -6.31 -6.10
CA ILE A 165 0.19 -6.69 -4.70
C ILE A 165 1.62 -7.14 -4.40
N PHE A 166 2.28 -6.44 -3.50
CA PHE A 166 3.61 -6.75 -3.03
C PHE A 166 3.54 -7.52 -1.73
N VAL A 167 4.28 -8.60 -1.63
CA VAL A 167 4.49 -9.34 -0.38
C VAL A 167 5.91 -9.11 0.07
N GLY A 168 6.08 -8.73 1.31
CA GLY A 168 7.38 -8.53 1.94
C GLY A 168 7.59 -9.44 3.12
N ARG A 169 8.80 -9.99 3.23
CA ARG A 169 9.26 -10.71 4.41
C ARG A 169 9.88 -9.72 5.38
N VAL A 170 9.31 -9.63 6.56
CA VAL A 170 9.85 -8.77 7.63
C VAL A 170 11.13 -9.38 8.16
N GLU A 171 12.24 -8.65 8.07
CA GLU A 171 13.54 -9.05 8.59
C GLU A 171 13.88 -8.37 9.92
N ARG A 172 13.42 -7.10 10.06
CA ARG A 172 13.52 -6.36 11.33
C ARG A 172 12.26 -5.52 11.53
N PHE A 173 11.93 -5.27 12.78
CA PHE A 173 10.88 -4.34 13.15
C PHE A 173 11.22 -3.64 14.46
N ALA A 174 10.63 -2.44 14.65
CA ALA A 174 10.66 -1.71 15.90
C ALA A 174 9.29 -1.08 16.15
N ARG A 175 8.95 -0.85 17.41
CA ARG A 175 7.71 -0.21 17.85
C ARG A 175 8.00 0.85 18.89
N GLN A 176 7.35 2.01 18.75
CA GLN A 176 7.30 3.06 19.74
C GLN A 176 5.92 3.03 20.40
N THR A 177 5.87 2.88 21.74
CA THR A 177 4.62 2.62 22.47
C THR A 177 3.90 3.89 22.92
N SER A 178 4.54 5.05 22.86
CA SER A 178 4.01 6.34 23.36
C SER A 178 3.12 7.07 22.37
N GLU A 179 3.10 6.65 21.10
CA GLU A 179 2.43 7.37 20.03
C GLU A 179 1.18 6.64 19.54
N ALA A 180 0.06 7.35 19.42
CA ALA A 180 -1.14 6.87 18.75
C ALA A 180 -0.93 6.89 17.21
N PRO A 181 -1.45 5.90 16.45
CA PRO A 181 -1.30 5.87 15.00
C PRO A 181 -2.16 6.93 14.31
N LEU A 182 -1.69 7.41 13.15
CA LEU A 182 -2.49 8.21 12.23
C LEU A 182 -3.51 7.30 11.54
N ILE A 183 -4.80 7.66 11.60
CA ILE A 183 -5.91 6.91 11.01
C ILE A 183 -6.43 7.62 9.77
N PHE A 184 -6.85 6.83 8.78
CA PHE A 184 -7.56 7.31 7.60
C PHE A 184 -8.90 6.59 7.47
N HIS A 185 -9.99 7.35 7.37
CA HIS A 185 -11.36 6.83 7.27
C HIS A 185 -12.23 7.77 6.47
N GLY A 186 -13.08 7.24 5.58
CA GLY A 186 -14.03 8.04 4.82
C GLY A 186 -13.41 9.14 3.94
N GLY A 187 -12.15 8.99 3.54
CA GLY A 187 -11.42 9.99 2.77
C GLY A 187 -10.77 11.10 3.60
N ALA A 188 -10.75 10.99 4.92
CA ALA A 188 -10.19 11.99 5.84
C ALA A 188 -9.29 11.35 6.89
N TYR A 189 -8.39 12.15 7.49
CA TYR A 189 -7.64 11.73 8.66
C TYR A 189 -8.52 11.74 9.90
N ALA A 190 -8.35 10.74 10.76
CA ALA A 190 -9.08 10.58 12.00
C ALA A 190 -8.11 10.29 13.16
N ARG A 191 -8.62 10.33 14.37
CA ARG A 191 -7.92 9.95 15.59
C ARG A 191 -8.70 8.86 16.32
N LEU A 192 -7.97 7.98 17.00
CA LEU A 192 -8.61 7.05 17.93
C LEU A 192 -9.20 7.86 19.10
N ALA A 193 -10.44 7.55 19.50
CA ALA A 193 -10.96 8.02 20.75
C ALA A 193 -10.13 7.42 21.89
N THR A 194 -9.61 8.24 22.78
CA THR A 194 -9.08 7.76 24.05
C THR A 194 -10.29 7.38 24.91
N SER A 195 -10.39 6.12 25.31
CA SER A 195 -11.33 5.75 26.37
C SER A 195 -10.87 6.52 27.61
N GLU A 196 -11.65 7.51 28.03
CA GLU A 196 -11.58 7.99 29.42
C GLU A 196 -12.08 6.82 30.28
N ASP A 197 -11.21 6.27 31.10
CA ASP A 197 -11.55 5.30 32.16
C ASP A 197 -12.45 5.95 33.23
#